data_80045ce437dd501bd6efdb35fcb2aa2c
#
_entry.id   80045ce437dd501bd6efdb35fcb2aa2c
#
_cell.length_a   1.000
_cell.length_b   1.000
_cell.length_c   1.000
_cell.angle_alpha   90.00
_cell.angle_beta   90.00
_cell.angle_gamma   90.00
#
_symmetry.space_group_name_H-M   'P 1'
#
loop_
_entity.id
_entity.type
_entity.pdbx_description
1 polymer ?
#
loop_
_entity_poly.entity_id
_entity_poly.type
_entity_poly.pdbx_seq_one_letter_code
_entity_poly.pdbx_strand_id
1 'polypeptide(L)'
;MTQIWKNAPVLRDICGKNNEPRRSVLGYTWEIGNSKISGIPIGTGEKIRGLRANVIICDEFGSINPNIFETVIRGFASVASHNTFEVVREAYQKQVLEQSGIVLEEEGGSSGVNMKGNQIIISGTATYQFNHFYKYYQDYCNIINNKGVLDTGKIIDTSEYAVIRIPYDNLPTGLMDKTVLDQGEATM
;
A
#
# COMPACT_ATOMS: atom_id res chain seq x y z
N MET A 1 10.42 -14.81 -1.74
CA MET A 1 9.10 -15.48 -1.67
C MET A 1 9.21 -17.00 -1.55
N THR A 2 9.86 -17.71 -2.47
CA THR A 2 9.97 -19.19 -2.44
C THR A 2 10.61 -19.74 -1.16
N GLN A 3 11.60 -19.07 -0.61
CA GLN A 3 12.27 -19.49 0.63
C GLN A 3 11.37 -19.31 1.86
N ILE A 4 10.59 -18.23 1.92
CA ILE A 4 9.57 -18.02 2.96
C ILE A 4 8.52 -19.13 2.89
N TRP A 5 8.03 -19.45 1.70
CA TRP A 5 7.10 -20.54 1.47
C TRP A 5 7.62 -21.89 2.00
N LYS A 6 8.87 -22.22 1.68
CA LYS A 6 9.50 -23.47 2.12
C LYS A 6 9.66 -23.57 3.63
N ASN A 7 9.95 -22.46 4.28
CA ASN A 7 10.29 -22.41 5.70
C ASN A 7 9.09 -22.10 6.63
N ALA A 8 7.91 -21.80 6.06
CA ALA A 8 6.72 -21.45 6.83
C ALA A 8 5.57 -22.46 6.58
N PRO A 9 5.52 -23.57 7.34
CA PRO A 9 4.44 -24.57 7.19
C PRO A 9 3.05 -23.97 7.33
N VAL A 10 2.88 -23.04 8.28
CA VAL A 10 1.60 -22.37 8.53
C VAL A 10 1.10 -21.63 7.29
N LEU A 11 1.99 -20.97 6.53
CA LEU A 11 1.60 -20.31 5.28
C LEU A 11 1.13 -21.31 4.23
N ARG A 12 1.76 -22.49 4.17
CA ARG A 12 1.33 -23.56 3.25
C ARG A 12 -0.04 -24.12 3.60
N ASP A 13 -0.36 -24.21 4.88
CA ASP A 13 -1.65 -24.68 5.34
C ASP A 13 -2.76 -23.65 5.05
N ILE A 14 -2.47 -22.36 5.26
CA ILE A 14 -3.42 -21.26 4.99
C ILE A 14 -3.63 -21.08 3.48
N CYS A 15 -2.56 -21.08 2.69
CA CYS A 15 -2.62 -20.81 1.26
C CYS A 15 -3.02 -22.02 0.40
N GLY A 16 -2.97 -23.23 0.97
CA GLY A 16 -3.09 -24.48 0.24
C GLY A 16 -1.76 -24.95 -0.33
N LYS A 17 -1.50 -26.25 -0.20
CA LYS A 17 -0.19 -26.89 -0.51
C LYS A 17 0.29 -26.66 -1.95
N ASN A 18 -0.60 -26.38 -2.89
CA ASN A 18 -0.29 -26.21 -4.31
C ASN A 18 -0.11 -24.75 -4.74
N ASN A 19 -0.25 -23.79 -3.81
CA ASN A 19 -0.20 -22.36 -4.11
C ASN A 19 1.20 -21.78 -3.83
N GLU A 20 2.24 -22.42 -4.33
CA GLU A 20 3.61 -21.91 -4.25
C GLU A 20 3.76 -20.62 -5.09
N PRO A 21 4.55 -19.64 -4.62
CA PRO A 21 4.90 -18.47 -5.41
C PRO A 21 5.51 -18.84 -6.75
N ARG A 22 4.99 -18.32 -7.86
CA ARG A 22 5.40 -18.66 -9.21
C ARG A 22 6.10 -17.49 -9.89
N ARG A 23 7.07 -17.79 -10.73
CA ARG A 23 7.62 -16.80 -11.63
C ARG A 23 6.63 -16.51 -12.76
N SER A 24 6.35 -15.23 -12.99
CA SER A 24 5.51 -14.75 -14.09
C SER A 24 6.35 -13.93 -15.08
N VAL A 25 5.77 -13.56 -16.21
CA VAL A 25 6.43 -12.71 -17.22
C VAL A 25 6.82 -11.35 -16.63
N LEU A 26 6.05 -10.84 -15.67
CA LEU A 26 6.26 -9.53 -15.03
C LEU A 26 7.09 -9.61 -13.74
N GLY A 27 7.44 -10.81 -13.25
CA GLY A 27 8.14 -10.97 -11.98
C GLY A 27 7.69 -12.21 -11.23
N TYR A 28 7.30 -12.07 -9.97
CA TYR A 28 6.78 -13.15 -9.15
C TYR A 28 5.33 -12.89 -8.77
N THR A 29 4.55 -13.95 -8.74
CA THR A 29 3.14 -13.91 -8.33
C THR A 29 2.86 -14.99 -7.30
N TRP A 30 2.09 -14.64 -6.29
CA TRP A 30 1.60 -15.55 -5.26
C TRP A 30 0.11 -15.34 -5.09
N GLU A 31 -0.66 -16.41 -5.24
CA GLU A 31 -2.11 -16.42 -5.08
C GLU A 31 -2.46 -17.03 -3.72
N ILE A 32 -3.26 -16.31 -2.93
CA ILE A 32 -3.68 -16.69 -1.57
C ILE A 32 -5.18 -16.53 -1.50
N GLY A 33 -5.93 -17.64 -1.62
CA GLY A 33 -7.39 -17.60 -1.75
C GLY A 33 -7.80 -16.72 -2.95
N ASN A 34 -8.59 -15.70 -2.71
CA ASN A 34 -9.02 -14.74 -3.74
C ASN A 34 -8.06 -13.55 -3.91
N SER A 35 -6.97 -13.54 -3.18
CA SER A 35 -6.00 -12.45 -3.20
C SER A 35 -4.75 -12.82 -3.99
N LYS A 36 -4.10 -11.81 -4.57
CA LYS A 36 -2.89 -11.97 -5.35
C LYS A 36 -1.82 -10.99 -4.89
N ILE A 37 -0.63 -11.49 -4.62
CA ILE A 37 0.56 -10.68 -4.35
C ILE A 37 1.49 -10.78 -5.55
N SER A 38 1.94 -9.64 -6.07
CA SER A 38 2.87 -9.61 -7.20
C SER A 38 4.09 -8.78 -6.85
N GLY A 39 5.26 -9.37 -6.99
CA GLY A 39 6.55 -8.68 -6.91
C GLY A 39 7.05 -8.37 -8.31
N ILE A 40 7.10 -7.09 -8.67
CA ILE A 40 7.32 -6.64 -10.03
C ILE A 40 8.53 -5.69 -10.07
N PRO A 41 9.58 -5.99 -10.86
CA PRO A 41 10.64 -5.04 -11.12
C PRO A 41 10.12 -3.92 -12.03
N ILE A 42 10.33 -2.67 -11.62
CA ILE A 42 9.74 -1.50 -12.29
C ILE A 42 10.33 -1.27 -13.69
N GLY A 43 11.65 -1.41 -13.86
CA GLY A 43 12.33 -1.12 -15.12
C GLY A 43 11.99 0.28 -15.66
N THR A 44 11.63 0.36 -16.93
CA THR A 44 11.19 1.61 -17.60
C THR A 44 9.73 1.95 -17.34
N GLY A 45 8.97 1.11 -16.63
CA GLY A 45 7.55 1.30 -16.37
C GLY A 45 6.59 0.91 -17.51
N GLU A 46 7.09 0.71 -18.72
CA GLU A 46 6.24 0.43 -19.89
C GLU A 46 5.49 -0.90 -19.78
N LYS A 47 6.19 -1.94 -19.34
CA LYS A 47 5.61 -3.30 -19.24
C LYS A 47 4.56 -3.46 -18.14
N ILE A 48 4.52 -2.53 -17.21
CA ILE A 48 3.61 -2.60 -16.06
C ILE A 48 2.41 -1.68 -16.19
N ARG A 49 2.34 -0.89 -17.27
CA ARG A 49 1.19 0.01 -17.51
C ARG A 49 -0.12 -0.77 -17.54
N GLY A 50 -1.16 -0.21 -16.96
CA GLY A 50 -2.50 -0.81 -16.94
C GLY A 50 -2.74 -1.84 -15.83
N LEU A 51 -1.75 -2.16 -15.01
CA LEU A 51 -1.98 -2.96 -13.81
C LEU A 51 -2.90 -2.24 -12.83
N ARG A 52 -3.52 -3.03 -11.94
CA ARG A 52 -4.37 -2.52 -10.86
C ARG A 52 -4.02 -3.23 -9.58
N ALA A 53 -4.04 -2.49 -8.47
CA ALA A 53 -3.77 -3.05 -7.16
C ALA A 53 -4.49 -2.24 -6.08
N ASN A 54 -4.95 -2.94 -5.04
CA ASN A 54 -5.57 -2.32 -3.87
C ASN A 54 -4.51 -1.81 -2.88
N VAL A 55 -3.39 -2.51 -2.81
CA VAL A 55 -2.23 -2.11 -2.00
C VAL A 55 -1.00 -2.13 -2.89
N ILE A 56 -0.28 -1.05 -2.91
CA ILE A 56 0.95 -0.86 -3.67
C ILE A 56 2.07 -0.56 -2.67
N ILE A 57 3.12 -1.37 -2.69
CA ILE A 57 4.31 -1.14 -1.88
C ILE A 57 5.46 -0.82 -2.82
N CYS A 58 5.96 0.40 -2.73
CA CYS A 58 7.12 0.86 -3.48
C CYS A 58 8.33 0.83 -2.54
N ASP A 59 9.10 -0.22 -2.64
CA ASP A 59 10.35 -0.36 -1.88
C ASP A 59 11.49 0.38 -2.59
N GLU A 60 12.51 0.80 -1.84
CA GLU A 60 13.63 1.62 -2.34
C GLU A 60 13.14 2.85 -3.14
N PHE A 61 12.09 3.53 -2.62
CA PHE A 61 11.37 4.58 -3.32
C PHE A 61 12.30 5.71 -3.82
N GLY A 62 13.37 6.02 -3.09
CA GLY A 62 14.36 7.00 -3.49
C GLY A 62 15.06 6.69 -4.83
N SER A 63 15.05 5.43 -5.25
CA SER A 63 15.65 4.96 -6.51
C SER A 63 14.64 4.86 -7.65
N ILE A 64 13.35 5.00 -7.37
CA ILE A 64 12.29 4.97 -8.40
C ILE A 64 12.26 6.30 -9.14
N ASN A 65 12.18 6.26 -10.46
CA ASN A 65 12.02 7.49 -11.24
C ASN A 65 10.67 8.17 -10.92
N PRO A 66 10.67 9.46 -10.49
CA PRO A 66 9.45 10.16 -10.11
C PRO A 66 8.37 10.17 -11.19
N ASN A 67 8.76 10.30 -12.47
CA ASN A 67 7.80 10.29 -13.57
C ASN A 67 7.12 8.92 -13.71
N ILE A 68 7.84 7.82 -13.51
CA ILE A 68 7.25 6.47 -13.54
C ILE A 68 6.28 6.30 -12.37
N PHE A 69 6.65 6.79 -11.20
CA PHE A 69 5.75 6.74 -10.06
C PHE A 69 4.45 7.50 -10.32
N GLU A 70 4.53 8.76 -10.74
CA GLU A 70 3.35 9.60 -10.96
C GLU A 70 2.48 9.14 -12.12
N THR A 71 3.09 8.72 -13.25
CA THR A 71 2.33 8.43 -14.47
C THR A 71 1.90 6.98 -14.62
N VAL A 72 2.58 6.05 -13.93
CA VAL A 72 2.32 4.62 -14.06
C VAL A 72 1.85 4.02 -12.75
N ILE A 73 2.65 4.13 -11.68
CA ILE A 73 2.40 3.41 -10.43
C ILE A 73 1.16 3.96 -9.71
N ARG A 74 1.03 5.28 -9.60
CA ARG A 74 -0.18 5.89 -9.02
C ARG A 74 -1.45 5.51 -9.78
N GLY A 75 -1.34 5.29 -11.07
CA GLY A 75 -2.44 4.81 -11.89
C GLY A 75 -2.97 3.42 -11.50
N PHE A 76 -2.16 2.59 -10.82
CA PHE A 76 -2.63 1.28 -10.33
C PHE A 76 -3.69 1.41 -9.24
N ALA A 77 -3.61 2.46 -8.45
CA ALA A 77 -4.56 2.78 -7.38
C ALA A 77 -5.78 3.57 -7.87
N SER A 78 -5.90 3.87 -9.17
CA SER A 78 -6.96 4.74 -9.71
C SER A 78 -8.35 4.10 -9.72
N VAL A 79 -8.43 2.77 -9.64
CA VAL A 79 -9.70 2.04 -9.57
C VAL A 79 -9.98 1.74 -8.11
N ALA A 80 -11.06 2.30 -7.58
CA ALA A 80 -11.48 2.01 -6.21
C ALA A 80 -11.59 0.49 -5.99
N SER A 81 -11.19 0.06 -4.82
CA SER A 81 -11.37 -1.32 -4.35
C SER A 81 -12.86 -1.57 -4.11
N HIS A 82 -13.62 -1.66 -5.18
CA HIS A 82 -14.99 -2.14 -5.08
C HIS A 82 -14.93 -3.65 -4.91
N ASN A 83 -15.31 -4.11 -3.74
CA ASN A 83 -15.87 -5.43 -3.65
C ASN A 83 -17.25 -5.34 -4.34
N THR A 84 -17.23 -5.32 -5.68
CA THR A 84 -18.43 -5.13 -6.53
C THR A 84 -19.53 -6.10 -6.09
N PHE A 85 -19.14 -7.24 -5.55
CA PHE A 85 -20.07 -8.25 -5.06
C PHE A 85 -20.79 -7.84 -3.77
N GLU A 86 -20.12 -7.16 -2.84
CA GLU A 86 -20.75 -6.67 -1.61
C GLU A 86 -21.67 -5.49 -1.89
N VAL A 87 -21.23 -4.56 -2.73
CA VAL A 87 -22.06 -3.40 -3.13
C VAL A 87 -23.31 -3.86 -3.88
N VAL A 88 -23.19 -4.81 -4.80
CA VAL A 88 -24.34 -5.39 -5.52
C VAL A 88 -25.23 -6.18 -4.57
N ARG A 89 -24.66 -6.93 -3.64
CA ARG A 89 -25.43 -7.69 -2.63
C ARG A 89 -26.21 -6.78 -1.70
N GLU A 90 -25.59 -5.70 -1.20
CA GLU A 90 -26.25 -4.71 -0.35
C GLU A 90 -27.34 -3.96 -1.09
N ALA A 91 -27.07 -3.54 -2.33
CA ALA A 91 -28.07 -2.90 -3.19
C ALA A 91 -29.25 -3.82 -3.45
N TYR A 92 -29.00 -5.11 -3.72
CA TYR A 92 -30.03 -6.11 -3.90
C TYR A 92 -30.83 -6.37 -2.60
N GLN A 93 -30.17 -6.49 -1.48
CA GLN A 93 -30.83 -6.65 -0.18
C GLN A 93 -31.70 -5.45 0.16
N LYS A 94 -31.24 -4.23 -0.07
CA LYS A 94 -32.02 -3.00 0.09
C LYS A 94 -33.24 -2.99 -0.80
N GLN A 95 -33.11 -3.37 -2.05
CA GLN A 95 -34.23 -3.44 -3.00
C GLN A 95 -35.27 -4.50 -2.60
N VAL A 96 -34.84 -5.67 -2.10
CA VAL A 96 -35.73 -6.72 -1.62
C VAL A 96 -36.49 -6.27 -0.35
N LEU A 97 -35.84 -5.57 0.56
CA LEU A 97 -36.44 -5.02 1.78
C LEU A 97 -37.47 -3.94 1.44
N GLU A 98 -37.15 -3.03 0.52
CA GLU A 98 -38.08 -2.01 0.03
C GLU A 98 -39.34 -2.62 -0.62
N GLN A 99 -39.17 -3.68 -1.42
CA GLN A 99 -40.28 -4.41 -2.04
C GLN A 99 -41.12 -5.20 -1.04
N SER A 100 -40.54 -5.65 0.06
CA SER A 100 -41.26 -6.39 1.11
C SER A 100 -42.00 -5.48 2.10
N GLY A 101 -41.92 -4.15 1.95
CA GLY A 101 -42.59 -3.18 2.81
C GLY A 101 -42.00 -3.09 4.24
N ILE A 102 -40.85 -3.65 4.46
CA ILE A 102 -40.14 -3.54 5.76
C ILE A 102 -39.36 -2.24 5.74
N VAL A 103 -39.86 -1.24 6.42
CA VAL A 103 -39.15 0.01 6.68
C VAL A 103 -38.17 -0.29 7.81
N LEU A 104 -36.87 -0.38 7.48
CA LEU A 104 -35.82 -0.31 8.49
C LEU A 104 -35.77 1.14 8.97
N GLU A 105 -36.19 1.42 10.21
CA GLU A 105 -35.82 2.68 10.85
C GLU A 105 -34.30 2.78 10.82
N GLU A 106 -33.77 3.76 10.10
CA GLU A 106 -32.36 4.12 10.14
C GLU A 106 -32.03 4.58 11.57
N GLU A 107 -31.76 3.63 12.47
CA GLU A 107 -31.00 3.98 13.65
C GLU A 107 -29.67 4.53 13.13
N GLY A 108 -29.44 5.82 13.39
CA GLY A 108 -28.40 6.71 12.87
C GLY A 108 -26.94 6.23 12.96
N GLY A 109 -26.69 5.07 12.41
CA GLY A 109 -25.38 4.57 12.05
C GLY A 109 -25.33 4.55 10.52
N SER A 110 -24.67 5.53 9.93
CA SER A 110 -24.22 5.46 8.54
C SER A 110 -23.49 4.14 8.36
N SER A 111 -24.22 3.12 7.94
CA SER A 111 -23.69 1.89 7.36
C SER A 111 -23.17 2.21 5.96
N GLY A 112 -22.42 3.32 5.87
CA GLY A 112 -21.60 3.60 4.72
C GLY A 112 -20.59 2.47 4.66
N VAL A 113 -20.68 1.67 3.59
CA VAL A 113 -19.61 0.76 3.22
C VAL A 113 -18.33 1.58 3.31
N ASN A 114 -17.51 1.29 4.30
CA ASN A 114 -16.27 2.00 4.53
C ASN A 114 -15.34 1.56 3.40
N MET A 115 -15.49 2.21 2.25
CA MET A 115 -14.70 1.95 1.06
C MET A 115 -13.27 2.39 1.39
N LYS A 116 -12.51 1.46 1.95
CA LYS A 116 -11.07 1.69 2.11
C LYS A 116 -10.53 2.00 0.72
N GLY A 117 -10.06 3.21 0.54
CA GLY A 117 -9.34 3.60 -0.66
C GLY A 117 -8.14 2.67 -0.89
N ASN A 118 -7.69 2.60 -2.12
CA ASN A 118 -6.46 1.89 -2.40
C ASN A 118 -5.29 2.55 -1.66
N GLN A 119 -4.37 1.73 -1.15
CA GLN A 119 -3.25 2.20 -0.35
C GLN A 119 -1.97 2.22 -1.17
N ILE A 120 -1.18 3.28 -1.00
CA ILE A 120 0.18 3.38 -1.54
C ILE A 120 1.13 3.55 -0.36
N ILE A 121 2.03 2.60 -0.22
CA ILE A 121 3.08 2.59 0.80
C ILE A 121 4.40 2.82 0.09
N ILE A 122 5.11 3.86 0.47
CA ILE A 122 6.46 4.16 -0.01
C ILE A 122 7.44 3.90 1.11
N SER A 123 8.45 3.09 0.85
CA SER A 123 9.49 2.74 1.80
C SER A 123 10.88 2.93 1.20
N GLY A 124 11.85 3.10 2.04
CA GLY A 124 13.24 3.24 1.61
C GLY A 124 14.11 3.83 2.69
N THR A 125 15.40 3.88 2.42
CA THR A 125 16.39 4.49 3.31
C THR A 125 16.46 5.99 3.07
N ALA A 126 16.57 6.77 4.11
CA ALA A 126 16.82 8.20 4.01
C ALA A 126 18.19 8.42 3.32
N THR A 127 18.16 9.23 2.27
CA THR A 127 19.33 9.60 1.49
C THR A 127 19.53 11.11 1.56
N TYR A 128 19.65 11.78 0.42
CA TYR A 128 19.86 13.22 0.35
C TYR A 128 18.56 14.01 0.37
N GLN A 129 18.59 15.22 0.94
CA GLN A 129 17.42 16.11 1.01
C GLN A 129 16.87 16.54 -0.36
N PHE A 130 17.69 16.50 -1.41
CA PHE A 130 17.24 16.78 -2.78
C PHE A 130 16.56 15.56 -3.44
N ASN A 131 16.51 14.40 -2.77
CA ASN A 131 15.81 13.23 -3.29
C ASN A 131 14.28 13.44 -3.20
N HIS A 132 13.55 13.01 -4.22
CA HIS A 132 12.10 13.11 -4.25
C HIS A 132 11.43 12.36 -3.08
N PHE A 133 12.04 11.31 -2.53
CA PHE A 133 11.53 10.63 -1.35
C PHE A 133 11.45 11.57 -0.15
N TYR A 134 12.46 12.42 0.05
CA TYR A 134 12.43 13.44 1.11
C TYR A 134 11.31 14.46 0.91
N LYS A 135 11.04 14.85 -0.34
CA LYS A 135 9.92 15.73 -0.66
C LYS A 135 8.57 15.09 -0.27
N TYR A 136 8.34 13.82 -0.64
CA TYR A 136 7.12 13.11 -0.24
C TYR A 136 6.99 13.01 1.28
N TYR A 137 8.09 12.75 1.98
CA TYR A 137 8.12 12.75 3.43
C TYR A 137 7.68 14.10 4.00
N GLN A 138 8.23 15.21 3.50
CA GLN A 138 7.86 16.56 3.93
C GLN A 138 6.40 16.86 3.63
N ASP A 139 5.92 16.56 2.43
CA ASP A 139 4.53 16.79 2.03
C ASP A 139 3.55 16.05 2.95
N TYR A 140 3.82 14.79 3.29
CA TYR A 140 2.97 14.02 4.20
C TYR A 140 3.03 14.56 5.63
N CYS A 141 4.21 14.92 6.12
CA CYS A 141 4.34 15.59 7.42
C CYS A 141 3.54 16.89 7.48
N ASN A 142 3.61 17.72 6.42
CA ASN A 142 2.87 18.98 6.34
C ASN A 142 1.36 18.74 6.34
N ILE A 143 0.86 17.75 5.59
CA ILE A 143 -0.56 17.38 5.58
C ILE A 143 -1.03 17.01 6.98
N ILE A 144 -0.28 16.17 7.68
CA ILE A 144 -0.63 15.72 9.03
C ILE A 144 -0.57 16.89 10.03
N ASN A 145 0.50 17.69 10.00
CA ASN A 145 0.71 18.81 10.93
C ASN A 145 -0.32 19.91 10.74
N ASN A 146 -0.71 20.20 9.50
CA ASN A 146 -1.72 21.20 9.16
C ASN A 146 -3.16 20.66 9.25
N LYS A 147 -3.37 19.49 9.89
CA LYS A 147 -4.68 18.87 10.06
C LYS A 147 -5.46 18.75 8.74
N GLY A 148 -4.77 18.45 7.66
CA GLY A 148 -5.35 18.25 6.34
C GLY A 148 -5.63 19.53 5.56
N VAL A 149 -5.36 20.72 6.08
CA VAL A 149 -5.56 21.97 5.34
C VAL A 149 -4.40 22.16 4.37
N LEU A 150 -4.69 22.15 3.08
CA LEU A 150 -3.72 22.42 2.03
C LEU A 150 -3.60 23.92 1.75
N ASP A 151 -2.48 24.35 1.19
CA ASP A 151 -2.24 25.75 0.76
C ASP A 151 -3.31 26.26 -0.22
N THR A 152 -3.96 25.36 -0.93
CA THR A 152 -5.09 25.64 -1.83
C THR A 152 -6.41 25.88 -1.12
N GLY A 153 -6.46 25.77 0.20
CA GLY A 153 -7.69 25.82 1.00
C GLY A 153 -8.52 24.54 0.98
N LYS A 154 -8.08 23.50 0.24
CA LYS A 154 -8.76 22.21 0.24
C LYS A 154 -8.46 21.46 1.55
N ILE A 155 -9.49 20.84 2.13
CA ILE A 155 -9.35 20.01 3.32
C ILE A 155 -9.35 18.55 2.88
N ILE A 156 -8.40 17.77 3.38
CA ILE A 156 -8.28 16.32 3.15
C ILE A 156 -8.28 15.60 4.50
N ASP A 157 -8.74 14.35 4.49
CA ASP A 157 -8.76 13.51 5.69
C ASP A 157 -7.34 13.06 6.06
N THR A 158 -6.86 13.51 7.21
CA THR A 158 -5.52 13.15 7.70
C THR A 158 -5.43 11.71 8.19
N SER A 159 -6.55 11.05 8.48
CA SER A 159 -6.54 9.63 8.87
C SER A 159 -6.07 8.69 7.76
N GLU A 160 -6.08 9.18 6.52
CA GLU A 160 -5.57 8.45 5.35
C GLU A 160 -4.05 8.54 5.19
N TYR A 161 -3.37 9.36 6.00
CA TYR A 161 -1.93 9.59 5.90
C TYR A 161 -1.20 9.12 7.16
N ALA A 162 -0.08 8.46 6.95
CA ALA A 162 0.81 8.07 8.04
C ALA A 162 2.27 8.24 7.62
N VAL A 163 3.10 8.68 8.55
CA VAL A 163 4.54 8.78 8.39
C VAL A 163 5.21 8.00 9.50
N ILE A 164 6.03 7.03 9.11
CA ILE A 164 6.82 6.21 10.04
C ILE A 164 8.29 6.49 9.77
N ARG A 165 9.00 6.98 10.78
CA ARG A 165 10.44 7.17 10.75
C ARG A 165 11.07 6.31 11.84
N ILE A 166 11.98 5.45 11.45
CA ILE A 166 12.71 4.58 12.37
C ILE A 166 14.19 4.98 12.31
N PRO A 167 14.68 5.78 13.27
CA PRO A 167 16.11 6.07 13.38
C PRO A 167 16.88 4.79 13.74
N TYR A 168 18.13 4.71 13.34
CA TYR A 168 18.98 3.54 13.59
C TYR A 168 19.14 3.22 15.08
N ASP A 169 19.12 4.23 15.96
CA ASP A 169 19.21 4.09 17.42
C ASP A 169 18.04 3.31 18.00
N ASN A 170 16.90 3.30 17.33
CA ASN A 170 15.68 2.61 17.76
C ASN A 170 15.57 1.19 17.21
N LEU A 171 16.57 0.74 16.45
CA LEU A 171 16.58 -0.62 15.93
C LEU A 171 16.97 -1.63 17.01
N PRO A 172 16.32 -2.81 17.07
CA PRO A 172 16.73 -3.87 17.97
C PRO A 172 18.19 -4.24 17.78
N THR A 173 18.87 -4.51 18.90
CA THR A 173 20.26 -4.97 18.90
C THR A 173 20.41 -6.22 18.03
N GLY A 174 21.37 -6.19 17.09
CA GLY A 174 21.65 -7.30 16.17
C GLY A 174 21.02 -7.17 14.78
N LEU A 175 20.15 -6.16 14.54
CA LEU A 175 19.65 -5.87 13.20
C LEU A 175 20.61 -5.01 12.37
N MET A 176 21.48 -4.24 13.01
CA MET A 176 22.51 -3.45 12.34
C MET A 176 23.89 -3.71 12.96
N ASP A 177 24.88 -3.75 12.11
CA ASP A 177 26.28 -3.77 12.55
C ASP A 177 26.71 -2.34 12.90
N LYS A 178 26.84 -2.07 14.20
CA LYS A 178 27.25 -0.75 14.69
C LYS A 178 28.63 -0.35 14.17
N THR A 179 29.52 -1.30 13.94
CA THR A 179 30.87 -1.03 13.44
C THR A 179 30.84 -0.34 12.08
N VAL A 180 29.89 -0.71 11.22
CA VAL A 180 29.70 -0.09 9.88
C VAL A 180 29.17 1.33 10.02
N LEU A 181 28.30 1.59 11.00
CA LEU A 181 27.78 2.94 11.26
C LEU A 181 28.89 3.86 11.80
N ASP A 182 29.64 3.40 12.79
CA ASP A 182 30.74 4.16 13.38
C ASP A 182 31.83 4.50 12.35
N GLN A 183 32.11 3.57 11.41
CA GLN A 183 33.00 3.82 10.27
C GLN A 183 32.43 4.85 9.29
N GLY A 184 31.12 4.80 9.02
CA GLY A 184 30.44 5.77 8.17
C GLY A 184 30.50 7.19 8.75
N GLU A 185 30.24 7.33 10.07
CA GLU A 185 30.32 8.63 10.75
C GLU A 185 31.77 9.18 10.80
N ALA A 186 32.77 8.31 10.92
CA ALA A 186 34.17 8.72 10.96
C ALA A 186 34.72 9.17 9.58
N THR A 187 34.01 8.85 8.49
CA THR A 187 34.43 9.16 7.10
C THR A 187 33.62 10.27 6.42
N MET A 188 32.60 10.80 7.09
CA MET A 188 31.82 11.99 6.65
C MET A 188 32.40 13.28 7.26
#